data_94c09d577f554a4c1da1bfe329a5fcbb
#
_entry.id   94c09d577f554a4c1da1bfe329a5fcbb
#
_cell.length_a   1.000
_cell.length_b   1.000
_cell.length_c   1.000
_cell.angle_alpha   90.00
_cell.angle_beta   90.00
_cell.angle_gamma   90.00
#
_symmetry.space_group_name_H-M   'P 1'
#
loop_
_entity.id
_entity.type
_entity.pdbx_description
1 polymer ?
#
loop_
_entity_poly.entity_id
_entity_poly.type
_entity_poly.pdbx_seq_one_letter_code
_entity_poly.pdbx_strand_id
1 'polypeptide(L)'
;MAIMITGGTGFLGSYLTRHLIREKGISGKDLVLFDRYPSRERIGEVLDQVNLVTGDITEPIELAAAVKQYNVDQIYHLAAILGDPAPGQVVSYMKVMCDGTLNVFETSRVMGVKRVVYASSVAVFGRGSMRGKKPGEELDEDAPPSPGGFYGMCKLYSENLAALYSRRFGLESVGLRPTSVFGLGRGARGSYASGLLLPQDVHYMVLPELAALGKQVAMPPDDTESDWIYAADAAEAWYRAMTTPKPPRLVYNLAAERRRMADVTAHLRKLLPDAEIGVDEKRVTTTPNMNCQNLRKDLGFEPKYTMETGLTHYLNMVRKNAGLPPVKG
;
A
#
# COMPACT_ATOMS: atom_id res chain seq x y z
N MET A 1 -12.39 -21.19 6.93
CA MET A 1 -12.24 -19.76 7.29
C MET A 1 -11.69 -19.05 6.07
N ALA A 2 -12.48 -18.17 5.46
CA ALA A 2 -12.01 -17.52 4.24
C ALA A 2 -11.65 -16.06 4.49
N ILE A 3 -10.61 -15.60 3.79
CA ILE A 3 -10.08 -14.25 3.86
C ILE A 3 -10.30 -13.59 2.50
N MET A 4 -11.01 -12.48 2.48
CA MET A 4 -11.15 -11.68 1.27
C MET A 4 -10.11 -10.56 1.23
N ILE A 5 -9.56 -10.31 0.04
CA ILE A 5 -8.66 -9.19 -0.22
C ILE A 5 -9.30 -8.36 -1.32
N THR A 6 -9.90 -7.21 -1.00
CA THR A 6 -10.37 -6.28 -2.03
C THR A 6 -9.18 -5.55 -2.63
N GLY A 7 -9.15 -5.37 -3.94
CA GLY A 7 -7.92 -4.97 -4.63
C GLY A 7 -6.84 -6.05 -4.59
N GLY A 8 -7.26 -7.32 -4.50
CA GLY A 8 -6.37 -8.46 -4.26
C GLY A 8 -5.35 -8.71 -5.38
N THR A 9 -5.62 -8.26 -6.59
CA THR A 9 -4.66 -8.30 -7.71
C THR A 9 -3.89 -7.00 -7.92
N GLY A 10 -4.15 -6.01 -7.07
CA GLY A 10 -3.39 -4.76 -7.04
C GLY A 10 -1.95 -4.94 -6.55
N PHE A 11 -1.19 -3.84 -6.51
CA PHE A 11 0.21 -3.88 -6.06
C PHE A 11 0.35 -4.51 -4.66
N LEU A 12 -0.26 -3.93 -3.65
CA LEU A 12 -0.17 -4.44 -2.27
C LEU A 12 -0.90 -5.78 -2.09
N GLY A 13 -2.07 -5.94 -2.73
CA GLY A 13 -2.85 -7.17 -2.66
C GLY A 13 -2.07 -8.38 -3.17
N SER A 14 -1.31 -8.23 -4.25
CA SER A 14 -0.49 -9.33 -4.80
C SER A 14 0.68 -9.72 -3.88
N TYR A 15 1.31 -8.77 -3.20
CA TYR A 15 2.33 -9.06 -2.19
C TYR A 15 1.73 -9.76 -0.97
N LEU A 16 0.61 -9.25 -0.46
CA LEU A 16 -0.09 -9.86 0.65
C LEU A 16 -0.54 -11.29 0.33
N THR A 17 -1.14 -11.51 -0.83
CA THR A 17 -1.57 -12.86 -1.27
C THR A 17 -0.40 -13.84 -1.26
N ARG A 18 0.73 -13.49 -1.89
CA ARG A 18 1.93 -14.34 -1.88
C ARG A 18 2.48 -14.57 -0.48
N HIS A 19 2.50 -13.53 0.34
CA HIS A 19 2.95 -13.61 1.72
C HIS A 19 2.10 -14.56 2.56
N LEU A 20 0.77 -14.45 2.46
CA LEU A 20 -0.16 -15.34 3.17
C LEU A 20 0.03 -16.80 2.78
N ILE A 21 0.22 -17.08 1.49
CA ILE A 21 0.43 -18.46 1.01
C ILE A 21 1.82 -18.98 1.39
N ARG A 22 2.88 -18.24 1.07
CA ARG A 22 4.26 -18.75 1.13
C ARG A 22 4.90 -18.65 2.51
N GLU A 23 4.65 -17.56 3.22
CA GLU A 23 5.29 -17.28 4.51
C GLU A 23 4.41 -17.69 5.71
N LYS A 24 3.08 -17.68 5.53
CA LYS A 24 2.13 -17.97 6.61
C LYS A 24 1.43 -19.32 6.44
N GLY A 25 1.64 -20.01 5.32
CA GLY A 25 1.07 -21.33 5.06
C GLY A 25 -0.46 -21.33 4.94
N ILE A 26 -1.08 -20.18 4.67
CA ILE A 26 -2.52 -20.11 4.47
C ILE A 26 -2.85 -20.74 3.12
N SER A 27 -3.83 -21.65 3.11
CA SER A 27 -4.27 -22.28 1.87
C SER A 27 -4.79 -21.20 0.90
N GLY A 28 -4.31 -21.19 -0.32
CA GLY A 28 -4.84 -20.29 -1.34
C GLY A 28 -6.33 -20.47 -1.59
N LYS A 29 -6.89 -21.66 -1.34
CA LYS A 29 -8.33 -21.93 -1.44
C LYS A 29 -9.17 -21.15 -0.41
N ASP A 30 -8.53 -20.72 0.69
CA ASP A 30 -9.15 -19.87 1.70
C ASP A 30 -9.02 -18.37 1.36
N LEU A 31 -8.33 -18.00 0.28
CA LEU A 31 -8.17 -16.61 -0.17
C LEU A 31 -9.13 -16.28 -1.30
N VAL A 32 -9.85 -15.18 -1.15
CA VAL A 32 -10.77 -14.61 -2.14
C VAL A 32 -10.23 -13.26 -2.58
N LEU A 33 -9.72 -13.19 -3.81
CA LEU A 33 -9.23 -11.94 -4.39
C LEU A 33 -10.38 -11.25 -5.12
N PHE A 34 -10.92 -10.21 -4.52
CA PHE A 34 -12.03 -9.43 -5.08
C PHE A 34 -11.47 -8.18 -5.75
N ASP A 35 -11.63 -8.06 -7.06
CA ASP A 35 -11.05 -6.96 -7.83
C ASP A 35 -11.94 -6.60 -9.02
N ARG A 36 -12.05 -5.30 -9.31
CA ARG A 36 -12.84 -4.84 -10.46
C ARG A 36 -12.15 -5.12 -11.81
N TYR A 37 -10.82 -5.00 -11.82
CA TYR A 37 -9.99 -5.18 -13.02
C TYR A 37 -8.84 -6.15 -12.69
N PRO A 38 -9.12 -7.46 -12.57
CA PRO A 38 -8.12 -8.42 -12.12
C PRO A 38 -6.88 -8.44 -13.01
N SER A 39 -5.71 -8.20 -12.40
CA SER A 39 -4.41 -8.35 -13.06
C SER A 39 -3.88 -9.78 -12.85
N ARG A 40 -4.18 -10.68 -13.78
CA ARG A 40 -3.70 -12.07 -13.73
C ARG A 40 -2.18 -12.15 -13.77
N GLU A 41 -1.52 -11.23 -14.47
CA GLU A 41 -0.06 -11.15 -14.54
C GLU A 41 0.58 -10.96 -13.17
N ARG A 42 0.02 -10.06 -12.33
CA ARG A 42 0.59 -9.80 -10.99
C ARG A 42 0.51 -10.95 -10.02
N ILE A 43 -0.45 -11.84 -10.20
CA ILE A 43 -0.69 -13.00 -9.32
C ILE A 43 -0.41 -14.33 -10.01
N GLY A 44 0.14 -14.32 -11.26
CA GLY A 44 0.28 -15.50 -12.11
C GLY A 44 0.83 -16.74 -11.41
N GLU A 45 1.82 -16.56 -10.52
CA GLU A 45 2.42 -17.64 -9.76
C GLU A 45 1.48 -18.35 -8.76
N VAL A 46 0.40 -17.69 -8.36
CA VAL A 46 -0.56 -18.20 -7.36
C VAL A 46 -2.01 -18.19 -7.89
N LEU A 47 -2.20 -17.84 -9.15
CA LEU A 47 -3.51 -17.68 -9.76
C LEU A 47 -4.40 -18.91 -9.61
N ASP A 48 -3.83 -20.09 -9.87
CA ASP A 48 -4.57 -21.37 -9.81
C ASP A 48 -4.80 -21.89 -8.39
N GLN A 49 -4.23 -21.20 -7.41
CA GLN A 49 -4.35 -21.56 -6.00
C GLN A 49 -5.46 -20.78 -5.28
N VAL A 50 -5.90 -19.65 -5.82
CA VAL A 50 -6.79 -18.69 -5.16
C VAL A 50 -8.16 -18.60 -5.83
N ASN A 51 -9.16 -18.09 -5.11
CA ASN A 51 -10.46 -17.76 -5.68
C ASN A 51 -10.40 -16.32 -6.21
N LEU A 52 -10.43 -16.16 -7.52
CA LEU A 52 -10.47 -14.84 -8.16
C LEU A 52 -11.90 -14.44 -8.48
N VAL A 53 -12.38 -13.36 -7.89
CA VAL A 53 -13.72 -12.81 -8.08
C VAL A 53 -13.61 -11.44 -8.72
N THR A 54 -14.21 -11.29 -9.91
CA THR A 54 -14.37 -9.96 -10.52
C THR A 54 -15.61 -9.30 -9.92
N GLY A 55 -15.43 -8.10 -9.34
CA GLY A 55 -16.52 -7.34 -8.74
C GLY A 55 -16.08 -5.95 -8.30
N ASP A 56 -17.06 -5.07 -8.13
CA ASP A 56 -16.84 -3.67 -7.77
C ASP A 56 -17.26 -3.41 -6.31
N ILE A 57 -16.37 -2.83 -5.51
CA ILE A 57 -16.68 -2.45 -4.12
C ILE A 57 -17.79 -1.37 -4.04
N THR A 58 -18.06 -0.66 -5.13
CA THR A 58 -19.18 0.31 -5.20
C THR A 58 -20.53 -0.36 -5.37
N GLU A 59 -20.56 -1.68 -5.61
CA GLU A 59 -21.78 -2.48 -5.78
C GLU A 59 -21.95 -3.42 -4.56
N PRO A 60 -22.69 -3.00 -3.52
CA PRO A 60 -22.78 -3.74 -2.25
C PRO A 60 -23.35 -5.15 -2.41
N ILE A 61 -24.19 -5.39 -3.40
CA ILE A 61 -24.76 -6.72 -3.67
C ILE A 61 -23.68 -7.69 -4.15
N GLU A 62 -22.76 -7.26 -5.02
CA GLU A 62 -21.66 -8.10 -5.51
C GLU A 62 -20.72 -8.47 -4.36
N LEU A 63 -20.41 -7.49 -3.51
CA LEU A 63 -19.57 -7.71 -2.34
C LEU A 63 -20.22 -8.68 -1.36
N ALA A 64 -21.52 -8.48 -1.03
CA ALA A 64 -22.24 -9.36 -0.11
C ALA A 64 -22.40 -10.79 -0.68
N ALA A 65 -22.65 -10.92 -1.98
CA ALA A 65 -22.71 -12.22 -2.65
C ALA A 65 -21.38 -12.98 -2.54
N ALA A 66 -20.24 -12.30 -2.77
CA ALA A 66 -18.92 -12.90 -2.64
C ALA A 66 -18.62 -13.29 -1.18
N VAL A 67 -18.91 -12.41 -0.20
CA VAL A 67 -18.74 -12.71 1.23
C VAL A 67 -19.54 -13.95 1.62
N LYS A 68 -20.80 -14.05 1.19
CA LYS A 68 -21.66 -15.20 1.47
C LYS A 68 -21.19 -16.47 0.78
N GLN A 69 -20.87 -16.40 -0.50
CA GLN A 69 -20.45 -17.55 -1.31
C GLN A 69 -19.24 -18.27 -0.72
N TYR A 70 -18.27 -17.50 -0.24
CA TYR A 70 -17.01 -18.04 0.27
C TYR A 70 -16.95 -18.14 1.80
N ASN A 71 -18.01 -17.79 2.51
CA ASN A 71 -18.03 -17.72 3.98
C ASN A 71 -16.87 -16.89 4.55
N VAL A 72 -16.70 -15.69 4.01
CA VAL A 72 -15.63 -14.77 4.38
C VAL A 72 -15.84 -14.26 5.80
N ASP A 73 -14.84 -14.37 6.65
CA ASP A 73 -14.87 -13.90 8.04
C ASP A 73 -13.77 -12.87 8.38
N GLN A 74 -12.86 -12.60 7.42
CA GLN A 74 -11.83 -11.56 7.54
C GLN A 74 -11.67 -10.85 6.19
N ILE A 75 -11.51 -9.53 6.22
CA ILE A 75 -11.32 -8.73 5.01
C ILE A 75 -10.07 -7.87 5.13
N TYR A 76 -9.17 -7.97 4.13
CA TYR A 76 -8.18 -6.95 3.85
C TYR A 76 -8.74 -6.00 2.80
N HIS A 77 -9.03 -4.77 3.19
CA HIS A 77 -9.54 -3.75 2.28
C HIS A 77 -8.38 -2.91 1.72
N LEU A 78 -7.87 -3.32 0.55
CA LEU A 78 -6.76 -2.67 -0.14
C LEU A 78 -7.19 -1.99 -1.46
N ALA A 79 -8.44 -2.18 -1.89
CA ALA A 79 -8.99 -1.53 -3.07
C ALA A 79 -9.02 -0.02 -2.88
N ALA A 80 -8.37 0.70 -3.78
CA ALA A 80 -8.30 2.17 -3.76
C ALA A 80 -7.79 2.70 -5.10
N ILE A 81 -8.06 3.96 -5.38
CA ILE A 81 -7.42 4.72 -6.45
C ILE A 81 -6.29 5.54 -5.81
N LEU A 82 -5.07 5.39 -6.32
CA LEU A 82 -3.90 6.08 -5.78
C LEU A 82 -3.78 7.49 -6.34
N GLY A 83 -3.42 8.45 -5.48
CA GLY A 83 -3.28 9.86 -5.85
C GLY A 83 -4.61 10.60 -5.93
N ASP A 84 -4.55 11.87 -6.27
CA ASP A 84 -5.74 12.72 -6.41
C ASP A 84 -6.43 12.54 -7.78
N PRO A 85 -7.74 12.76 -7.86
CA PRO A 85 -8.48 12.61 -9.11
C PRO A 85 -8.10 13.70 -10.13
N ALA A 86 -8.09 13.34 -11.40
CA ALA A 86 -8.01 14.33 -12.48
C ALA A 86 -9.28 15.21 -12.52
N PRO A 87 -9.19 16.41 -13.10
CA PRO A 87 -10.37 17.24 -13.34
C PRO A 87 -11.48 16.45 -14.06
N GLY A 88 -12.70 16.54 -13.55
CA GLY A 88 -13.85 15.77 -14.06
C GLY A 88 -14.02 14.35 -13.54
N GLN A 89 -13.06 13.81 -12.82
CA GLN A 89 -13.14 12.45 -12.24
C GLN A 89 -13.48 12.42 -10.74
N VAL A 90 -13.67 13.58 -10.10
CA VAL A 90 -13.88 13.67 -8.65
C VAL A 90 -15.04 12.80 -8.16
N VAL A 91 -16.20 12.85 -8.84
CA VAL A 91 -17.39 12.10 -8.40
C VAL A 91 -17.16 10.59 -8.47
N SER A 92 -16.62 10.07 -9.56
CA SER A 92 -16.33 8.64 -9.71
C SER A 92 -15.22 8.19 -8.74
N TYR A 93 -14.24 9.05 -8.49
CA TYR A 93 -13.20 8.82 -7.52
C TYR A 93 -13.77 8.70 -6.10
N MET A 94 -14.61 9.65 -5.67
CA MET A 94 -15.25 9.64 -4.36
C MET A 94 -16.13 8.41 -4.18
N LYS A 95 -16.86 8.01 -5.23
CA LYS A 95 -17.66 6.80 -5.22
C LYS A 95 -16.82 5.56 -4.88
N VAL A 96 -15.66 5.39 -5.49
CA VAL A 96 -14.77 4.27 -5.16
C VAL A 96 -14.17 4.41 -3.77
N MET A 97 -13.64 5.59 -3.45
CA MET A 97 -12.85 5.78 -2.24
C MET A 97 -13.68 5.88 -0.96
N CYS A 98 -14.88 6.48 -1.04
CA CYS A 98 -15.76 6.67 0.11
C CYS A 98 -16.90 5.65 0.14
N ASP A 99 -17.73 5.59 -0.92
CA ASP A 99 -18.88 4.68 -0.93
C ASP A 99 -18.41 3.22 -0.97
N GLY A 100 -17.37 2.92 -1.77
CA GLY A 100 -16.77 1.58 -1.78
C GLY A 100 -16.26 1.15 -0.42
N THR A 101 -15.58 2.05 0.32
CA THR A 101 -15.14 1.76 1.69
C THR A 101 -16.33 1.57 2.62
N LEU A 102 -17.35 2.43 2.55
CA LEU A 102 -18.58 2.28 3.33
C LEU A 102 -19.24 0.91 3.07
N ASN A 103 -19.35 0.50 1.81
CA ASN A 103 -19.93 -0.79 1.44
C ASN A 103 -19.15 -1.96 2.04
N VAL A 104 -17.81 -1.88 2.06
CA VAL A 104 -16.98 -2.93 2.70
C VAL A 104 -17.28 -3.01 4.20
N PHE A 105 -17.33 -1.89 4.92
CA PHE A 105 -17.61 -1.88 6.36
C PHE A 105 -19.06 -2.33 6.66
N GLU A 106 -20.04 -1.85 5.89
CA GLU A 106 -21.44 -2.21 6.10
C GLU A 106 -21.70 -3.68 5.76
N THR A 107 -21.17 -4.18 4.63
CA THR A 107 -21.24 -5.60 4.30
C THR A 107 -20.59 -6.45 5.40
N SER A 108 -19.42 -6.02 5.89
CA SER A 108 -18.73 -6.72 6.98
C SER A 108 -19.60 -6.83 8.23
N ARG A 109 -20.24 -5.73 8.62
CA ARG A 109 -21.15 -5.70 9.78
C ARG A 109 -22.35 -6.62 9.59
N VAL A 110 -23.03 -6.50 8.44
CA VAL A 110 -24.29 -7.25 8.17
C VAL A 110 -24.02 -8.75 8.01
N MET A 111 -22.91 -9.10 7.39
CA MET A 111 -22.55 -10.50 7.11
C MET A 111 -21.76 -11.17 8.23
N GLY A 112 -21.48 -10.46 9.35
CA GLY A 112 -20.78 -11.04 10.50
C GLY A 112 -19.28 -11.29 10.28
N VAL A 113 -18.64 -10.50 9.40
CA VAL A 113 -17.17 -10.51 9.26
C VAL A 113 -16.55 -10.09 10.58
N LYS A 114 -15.56 -10.83 11.04
CA LYS A 114 -14.95 -10.64 12.37
C LYS A 114 -14.03 -9.43 12.43
N ARG A 115 -13.21 -9.24 11.38
CA ARG A 115 -12.23 -8.15 11.34
C ARG A 115 -12.02 -7.60 9.93
N VAL A 116 -11.87 -6.28 9.84
CA VAL A 116 -11.45 -5.57 8.64
C VAL A 116 -10.10 -4.90 8.89
N VAL A 117 -9.07 -5.28 8.12
CA VAL A 117 -7.81 -4.54 8.07
C VAL A 117 -7.76 -3.74 6.79
N TYR A 118 -7.55 -2.43 6.87
CA TYR A 118 -7.67 -1.54 5.72
C TYR A 118 -6.45 -0.67 5.48
N ALA A 119 -6.22 -0.31 4.22
CA ALA A 119 -5.16 0.61 3.84
C ALA A 119 -5.62 2.06 4.03
N SER A 120 -5.15 2.70 5.11
CA SER A 120 -5.09 4.15 5.22
C SER A 120 -3.83 4.67 4.48
N SER A 121 -3.29 5.80 4.86
CA SER A 121 -2.06 6.38 4.29
C SER A 121 -1.51 7.46 5.19
N VAL A 122 -0.20 7.70 5.14
CA VAL A 122 0.42 8.91 5.72
C VAL A 122 -0.09 10.21 5.08
N ALA A 123 -0.79 10.14 3.95
CA ALA A 123 -1.44 11.29 3.32
C ALA A 123 -2.58 11.90 4.15
N VAL A 124 -3.01 11.27 5.24
CA VAL A 124 -3.89 11.89 6.24
C VAL A 124 -3.20 13.05 6.94
N PHE A 125 -1.87 13.06 6.94
CA PHE A 125 -1.07 14.16 7.43
C PHE A 125 -0.70 15.11 6.28
N GLY A 126 -0.58 16.39 6.60
CA GLY A 126 -0.19 17.42 5.66
C GLY A 126 0.50 18.57 6.39
N ARG A 127 0.62 19.71 5.73
CA ARG A 127 1.31 20.88 6.32
C ARG A 127 0.72 21.31 7.67
N GLY A 128 -0.59 21.16 7.86
CA GLY A 128 -1.26 21.47 9.14
C GLY A 128 -0.82 20.56 10.27
N SER A 129 -0.56 19.30 10.00
CA SER A 129 -0.08 18.32 11.00
C SER A 129 1.33 18.64 11.51
N MET A 130 2.11 19.38 10.71
CA MET A 130 3.47 19.83 11.07
C MET A 130 3.48 21.17 11.83
N ARG A 131 2.30 21.81 12.04
CA ARG A 131 2.25 23.12 12.70
C ARG A 131 2.78 23.02 14.13
N GLY A 132 3.76 23.85 14.45
CA GLY A 132 4.39 23.88 15.78
C GLY A 132 5.46 22.83 16.01
N LYS A 133 5.70 21.95 15.05
CA LYS A 133 6.79 20.95 15.11
C LYS A 133 8.09 21.50 14.55
N LYS A 134 9.20 21.04 15.11
CA LYS A 134 10.54 21.36 14.62
C LYS A 134 10.87 20.52 13.37
N PRO A 135 11.77 20.99 12.50
CA PRO A 135 12.29 20.17 11.42
C PRO A 135 12.84 18.82 11.95
N GLY A 136 12.43 17.71 11.31
CA GLY A 136 12.85 16.36 11.70
C GLY A 136 12.05 15.74 12.86
N GLU A 137 11.15 16.48 13.51
CA GLU A 137 10.28 15.93 14.56
C GLU A 137 9.28 14.93 13.97
N GLU A 138 9.13 13.80 14.65
CA GLU A 138 8.28 12.70 14.21
C GLU A 138 6.79 12.95 14.44
N LEU A 139 5.97 12.40 13.55
CA LEU A 139 4.52 12.30 13.72
C LEU A 139 4.14 10.89 14.18
N ASP A 140 3.51 10.78 15.33
CA ASP A 140 2.85 9.56 15.79
C ASP A 140 1.40 9.47 15.29
N GLU A 141 0.69 8.42 15.67
CA GLU A 141 -0.70 8.20 15.25
C GLU A 141 -1.67 9.22 15.86
N ASP A 142 -1.32 9.84 16.98
CA ASP A 142 -2.15 10.79 17.72
C ASP A 142 -1.98 12.24 17.20
N ALA A 143 -1.01 12.47 16.29
CA ALA A 143 -0.84 13.76 15.64
C ALA A 143 -2.11 14.17 14.86
N PRO A 144 -2.53 15.45 14.94
CA PRO A 144 -3.77 15.90 14.32
C PRO A 144 -3.70 15.74 12.80
N PRO A 145 -4.65 15.01 12.17
CA PRO A 145 -4.69 14.87 10.73
C PRO A 145 -5.02 16.20 10.04
N SER A 146 -4.40 16.45 8.90
CA SER A 146 -4.61 17.65 8.08
C SER A 146 -4.32 17.35 6.62
N PRO A 147 -5.14 16.51 5.96
CA PRO A 147 -4.90 16.07 4.60
C PRO A 147 -4.85 17.25 3.62
N GLY A 148 -3.88 17.20 2.70
CA GLY A 148 -3.66 18.26 1.71
C GLY A 148 -4.39 18.05 0.38
N GLY A 149 -5.00 16.88 0.15
CA GLY A 149 -5.67 16.52 -1.10
C GLY A 149 -6.81 15.54 -0.92
N PHE A 150 -7.49 15.21 -2.00
CA PHE A 150 -8.63 14.28 -2.00
C PHE A 150 -8.24 12.89 -1.48
N TYR A 151 -7.08 12.39 -1.88
CA TYR A 151 -6.61 11.07 -1.44
C TYR A 151 -6.50 10.99 0.09
N GLY A 152 -5.80 11.93 0.70
CA GLY A 152 -5.64 11.99 2.15
C GLY A 152 -6.97 12.18 2.88
N MET A 153 -7.87 13.01 2.32
CA MET A 153 -9.21 13.22 2.86
C MET A 153 -10.03 11.92 2.85
N CYS A 154 -10.00 11.14 1.76
CA CYS A 154 -10.70 9.86 1.70
C CYS A 154 -10.10 8.83 2.67
N LYS A 155 -8.77 8.84 2.86
CA LYS A 155 -8.13 7.95 3.84
C LYS A 155 -8.51 8.32 5.27
N LEU A 156 -8.59 9.61 5.60
CA LEU A 156 -9.09 10.08 6.88
C LEU A 156 -10.58 9.73 7.08
N TYR A 157 -11.40 9.82 6.02
CA TYR A 157 -12.78 9.34 6.05
C TYR A 157 -12.84 7.85 6.42
N SER A 158 -11.98 7.02 5.81
CA SER A 158 -11.92 5.58 6.12
C SER A 158 -11.57 5.30 7.59
N GLU A 159 -10.65 6.06 8.17
CA GLU A 159 -10.28 5.96 9.60
C GLU A 159 -11.44 6.34 10.53
N ASN A 160 -12.11 7.46 10.25
CA ASN A 160 -13.27 7.90 11.02
C ASN A 160 -14.43 6.90 10.91
N LEU A 161 -14.66 6.36 9.72
CA LEU A 161 -15.66 5.32 9.49
C LEU A 161 -15.37 4.07 10.31
N ALA A 162 -14.13 3.57 10.25
CA ALA A 162 -13.68 2.41 11.02
C ALA A 162 -13.88 2.61 12.52
N ALA A 163 -13.53 3.78 13.05
CA ALA A 163 -13.72 4.13 14.46
C ALA A 163 -15.21 4.15 14.86
N LEU A 164 -16.09 4.64 13.98
CA LEU A 164 -17.54 4.62 14.20
C LEU A 164 -18.09 3.19 14.21
N TYR A 165 -17.69 2.34 13.24
CA TYR A 165 -18.16 0.96 13.15
C TYR A 165 -17.65 0.13 14.34
N SER A 166 -16.42 0.33 14.76
CA SER A 166 -15.87 -0.33 15.95
C SER A 166 -16.67 0.06 17.20
N ARG A 167 -16.88 1.37 17.44
CA ARG A 167 -17.54 1.87 18.65
C ARG A 167 -19.03 1.54 18.69
N ARG A 168 -19.74 1.64 17.54
CA ARG A 168 -21.21 1.48 17.50
C ARG A 168 -21.67 0.05 17.30
N PHE A 169 -20.90 -0.73 16.56
CA PHE A 169 -21.32 -2.07 16.12
C PHE A 169 -20.36 -3.17 16.57
N GLY A 170 -19.25 -2.83 17.21
CA GLY A 170 -18.27 -3.82 17.67
C GLY A 170 -17.48 -4.50 16.54
N LEU A 171 -17.51 -3.96 15.30
CA LEU A 171 -16.72 -4.49 14.20
C LEU A 171 -15.24 -4.23 14.47
N GLU A 172 -14.45 -5.28 14.64
CA GLU A 172 -13.01 -5.12 14.79
C GLU A 172 -12.38 -4.57 13.50
N SER A 173 -11.58 -3.52 13.64
CA SER A 173 -10.88 -2.95 12.49
C SER A 173 -9.53 -2.37 12.86
N VAL A 174 -8.57 -2.50 11.94
CA VAL A 174 -7.22 -1.93 12.07
C VAL A 174 -6.81 -1.28 10.76
N GLY A 175 -6.47 0.00 10.81
CA GLY A 175 -5.91 0.74 9.69
C GLY A 175 -4.39 0.77 9.74
N LEU A 176 -3.74 0.66 8.58
CA LEU A 176 -2.33 0.96 8.46
C LEU A 176 -2.13 2.19 7.59
N ARG A 177 -1.25 3.11 8.00
CA ARG A 177 -0.83 4.32 7.27
C ARG A 177 0.53 4.08 6.62
N PRO A 178 0.60 3.36 5.49
CA PRO A 178 1.86 3.15 4.82
C PRO A 178 2.44 4.47 4.31
N THR A 179 3.76 4.55 4.37
CA THR A 179 4.58 5.58 3.76
C THR A 179 4.89 5.22 2.29
N SER A 180 6.10 5.46 1.84
CA SER A 180 6.53 5.16 0.47
C SER A 180 6.82 3.68 0.30
N VAL A 181 5.80 2.89 -0.01
CA VAL A 181 5.96 1.46 -0.29
C VAL A 181 6.57 1.27 -1.69
N PHE A 182 7.67 0.54 -1.79
CA PHE A 182 8.32 0.21 -3.05
C PHE A 182 8.32 -1.30 -3.33
N GLY A 183 8.43 -1.68 -4.61
CA GLY A 183 8.46 -3.07 -5.04
C GLY A 183 7.91 -3.27 -6.45
N LEU A 184 8.11 -4.46 -6.97
CA LEU A 184 7.68 -4.85 -8.33
C LEU A 184 6.16 -4.69 -8.50
N GLY A 185 5.77 -4.08 -9.61
CA GLY A 185 4.37 -3.89 -9.98
C GLY A 185 3.75 -2.59 -9.49
N ARG A 186 4.49 -1.74 -8.75
CA ARG A 186 3.99 -0.41 -8.37
C ARG A 186 3.77 0.48 -9.59
N GLY A 187 4.63 0.41 -10.60
CA GLY A 187 4.54 1.17 -11.86
C GLY A 187 3.70 0.51 -12.95
N ALA A 188 3.26 -0.73 -12.76
CA ALA A 188 2.50 -1.43 -13.79
C ALA A 188 1.13 -0.78 -14.04
N ARG A 189 0.66 -0.85 -15.31
CA ARG A 189 -0.67 -0.39 -15.74
C ARG A 189 -1.73 -0.91 -14.77
N GLY A 190 -2.48 -0.04 -14.14
CA GLY A 190 -3.52 -0.38 -13.17
C GLY A 190 -3.27 0.13 -11.74
N SER A 191 -2.03 0.41 -11.34
CA SER A 191 -1.78 1.23 -10.14
C SER A 191 -2.06 2.70 -10.42
N TYR A 192 -2.01 3.08 -11.70
CA TYR A 192 -2.38 4.37 -12.26
C TYR A 192 -3.46 4.09 -13.32
N ALA A 193 -4.64 3.75 -12.87
CA ALA A 193 -5.76 3.25 -13.68
C ALA A 193 -6.27 4.19 -14.78
N SER A 194 -5.66 5.37 -14.94
CA SER A 194 -6.08 6.36 -15.93
C SER A 194 -5.24 6.38 -17.20
N GLY A 195 -4.11 5.70 -17.30
CA GLY A 195 -3.24 5.76 -18.48
C GLY A 195 -2.70 7.16 -18.80
N LEU A 196 -2.88 8.13 -17.89
CA LEU A 196 -2.64 9.57 -18.09
C LEU A 196 -1.40 10.08 -17.34
N LEU A 197 -0.61 9.21 -16.69
CA LEU A 197 0.63 9.68 -16.07
C LEU A 197 1.69 9.84 -17.15
N LEU A 198 2.06 11.08 -17.38
CA LEU A 198 3.23 11.44 -18.16
C LEU A 198 4.49 10.94 -17.41
N PRO A 199 5.63 10.71 -18.08
CA PRO A 199 6.88 10.26 -17.43
C PRO A 199 7.32 11.13 -16.25
N GLN A 200 7.01 12.43 -16.27
CA GLN A 200 7.28 13.36 -15.16
C GLN A 200 6.41 13.12 -13.92
N ASP A 201 5.26 12.47 -14.08
CA ASP A 201 4.32 12.19 -13.01
C ASP A 201 4.54 10.82 -12.37
N VAL A 202 5.51 10.06 -12.87
CA VAL A 202 5.88 8.77 -12.30
C VAL A 202 6.42 8.96 -10.89
N HIS A 203 5.78 8.31 -9.93
CA HIS A 203 6.23 8.37 -8.55
C HIS A 203 7.67 7.88 -8.42
N TYR A 204 8.50 8.60 -7.66
CA TYR A 204 9.94 8.31 -7.54
C TYR A 204 10.26 6.86 -7.13
N MET A 205 9.33 6.16 -6.47
CA MET A 205 9.44 4.74 -6.14
C MET A 205 9.47 3.80 -7.35
N VAL A 206 9.11 4.29 -8.54
CA VAL A 206 9.12 3.52 -9.80
C VAL A 206 10.41 3.77 -10.59
N LEU A 207 11.12 4.86 -10.31
CA LEU A 207 12.35 5.21 -11.02
C LEU A 207 13.43 4.10 -10.96
N PRO A 208 13.63 3.40 -9.83
CA PRO A 208 14.54 2.26 -9.78
C PRO A 208 14.19 1.15 -10.79
N GLU A 209 12.89 0.85 -10.98
CA GLU A 209 12.42 -0.13 -11.97
C GLU A 209 12.80 0.30 -13.39
N LEU A 210 12.54 1.57 -13.72
CA LEU A 210 12.88 2.11 -15.03
C LEU A 210 14.38 2.10 -15.29
N ALA A 211 15.20 2.47 -14.30
CA ALA A 211 16.66 2.41 -14.40
C ALA A 211 17.16 0.95 -14.63
N ALA A 212 16.56 -0.02 -13.91
CA ALA A 212 16.90 -1.44 -14.08
C ALA A 212 16.57 -2.00 -15.47
N LEU A 213 15.63 -1.35 -16.17
CA LEU A 213 15.25 -1.65 -17.56
C LEU A 213 16.03 -0.80 -18.61
N GLY A 214 17.10 -0.12 -18.19
CA GLY A 214 17.95 0.70 -19.06
C GLY A 214 17.32 2.00 -19.51
N LYS A 215 16.33 2.53 -18.80
CA LYS A 215 15.74 3.84 -19.05
C LYS A 215 16.51 4.91 -18.29
N GLN A 216 16.72 6.06 -18.94
CA GLN A 216 17.22 7.26 -18.25
C GLN A 216 16.20 7.71 -17.21
N VAL A 217 16.65 8.01 -15.99
CA VAL A 217 15.81 8.48 -14.89
C VAL A 217 16.43 9.68 -14.19
N ALA A 218 15.59 10.49 -13.56
CA ALA A 218 16.02 11.59 -12.70
C ALA A 218 15.39 11.42 -11.32
N MET A 219 16.23 11.15 -10.32
CA MET A 219 15.84 10.98 -8.92
C MET A 219 15.52 12.34 -8.28
N PRO A 220 14.74 12.38 -7.19
CA PRO A 220 14.59 13.59 -6.39
C PRO A 220 15.94 14.14 -5.89
N PRO A 221 16.01 15.42 -5.44
CA PRO A 221 17.22 16.03 -4.91
C PRO A 221 17.83 15.22 -3.76
N ASP A 222 19.14 15.24 -3.68
CA ASP A 222 19.94 14.44 -2.74
C ASP A 222 19.66 14.74 -1.26
N ASP A 223 19.23 15.96 -0.93
CA ASP A 223 18.85 16.38 0.42
C ASP A 223 17.41 16.00 0.81
N THR A 224 16.63 15.50 -0.15
CA THR A 224 15.29 15.00 0.13
C THR A 224 15.34 13.75 1.02
N GLU A 225 14.50 13.73 2.04
CA GLU A 225 14.33 12.57 2.92
C GLU A 225 12.92 11.99 2.79
N SER A 226 12.83 10.68 2.86
CA SER A 226 11.56 9.96 2.82
C SER A 226 11.61 8.70 3.66
N ASP A 227 10.44 8.32 4.18
CA ASP A 227 10.27 7.03 4.85
C ASP A 227 9.99 5.95 3.81
N TRP A 228 10.68 4.82 3.93
CA TRP A 228 10.63 3.72 2.99
C TRP A 228 10.15 2.44 3.65
N ILE A 229 9.40 1.64 2.90
CA ILE A 229 9.10 0.27 3.28
C ILE A 229 9.01 -0.61 2.02
N TYR A 230 9.64 -1.78 2.09
CA TYR A 230 9.51 -2.75 1.02
C TYR A 230 8.14 -3.43 1.07
N ALA A 231 7.54 -3.69 -0.08
CA ALA A 231 6.18 -4.25 -0.17
C ALA A 231 6.03 -5.63 0.50
N ALA A 232 7.10 -6.42 0.59
CA ALA A 232 7.09 -7.68 1.32
C ALA A 232 6.97 -7.47 2.84
N ASP A 233 7.66 -6.45 3.39
CA ASP A 233 7.52 -6.09 4.80
C ASP A 233 6.16 -5.46 5.08
N ALA A 234 5.65 -4.66 4.15
CA ALA A 234 4.30 -4.14 4.26
C ALA A 234 3.28 -5.28 4.35
N ALA A 235 3.43 -6.36 3.57
CA ALA A 235 2.56 -7.54 3.64
C ALA A 235 2.60 -8.21 5.03
N GLU A 236 3.78 -8.30 5.67
CA GLU A 236 3.89 -8.79 7.04
C GLU A 236 3.15 -7.89 8.03
N ALA A 237 3.24 -6.56 7.89
CA ALA A 237 2.52 -5.64 8.75
C ALA A 237 0.98 -5.82 8.65
N TRP A 238 0.45 -6.01 7.44
CA TRP A 238 -0.98 -6.34 7.25
C TRP A 238 -1.36 -7.66 7.90
N TYR A 239 -0.54 -8.69 7.75
CA TYR A 239 -0.77 -9.97 8.43
C TYR A 239 -0.81 -9.80 9.95
N ARG A 240 0.14 -9.06 10.54
CA ARG A 240 0.18 -8.77 11.97
C ARG A 240 -1.07 -8.00 12.43
N ALA A 241 -1.50 -7.00 11.68
CA ALA A 241 -2.71 -6.24 11.97
C ALA A 241 -3.98 -7.13 11.99
N MET A 242 -4.04 -8.17 11.16
CA MET A 242 -5.15 -9.12 11.13
C MET A 242 -5.09 -10.11 12.29
N THR A 243 -3.91 -10.56 12.68
CA THR A 243 -3.74 -11.71 13.59
C THR A 243 -3.47 -11.31 15.05
N THR A 244 -3.01 -10.09 15.32
CA THR A 244 -2.79 -9.63 16.69
C THR A 244 -4.12 -9.55 17.45
N PRO A 245 -4.29 -10.26 18.57
CA PRO A 245 -5.50 -10.19 19.35
C PRO A 245 -5.69 -8.79 19.96
N LYS A 246 -6.86 -8.17 19.73
CA LYS A 246 -7.28 -6.90 20.32
C LYS A 246 -6.17 -5.82 20.33
N PRO A 247 -5.68 -5.40 19.17
CA PRO A 247 -4.67 -4.36 19.12
C PRO A 247 -5.19 -3.10 19.81
N PRO A 248 -4.36 -2.42 20.63
CA PRO A 248 -4.83 -1.30 21.46
C PRO A 248 -5.20 -0.05 20.66
N ARG A 249 -4.75 0.05 19.39
CA ARG A 249 -5.01 1.18 18.50
C ARG A 249 -5.81 0.75 17.29
N LEU A 250 -6.65 1.66 16.78
CA LEU A 250 -7.42 1.45 15.55
C LEU A 250 -6.62 1.75 14.29
N VAL A 251 -5.48 2.44 14.41
CA VAL A 251 -4.63 2.82 13.28
C VAL A 251 -3.16 2.84 13.70
N TYR A 252 -2.27 2.49 12.76
CA TYR A 252 -0.82 2.48 12.96
C TYR A 252 -0.11 3.11 11.77
N ASN A 253 0.91 3.92 12.05
CA ASN A 253 1.86 4.37 11.04
C ASN A 253 2.74 3.20 10.59
N LEU A 254 3.06 3.13 9.29
CA LEU A 254 3.79 2.02 8.71
C LEU A 254 4.95 2.51 7.83
N ALA A 255 6.15 2.43 8.36
CA ALA A 255 7.42 2.60 7.66
C ALA A 255 8.45 1.61 8.21
N ALA A 256 9.48 1.31 7.43
CA ALA A 256 10.64 0.53 7.88
C ALA A 256 11.76 1.46 8.35
N GLU A 257 12.15 2.40 7.51
CA GLU A 257 13.27 3.32 7.78
C GLU A 257 13.12 4.64 7.02
N ARG A 258 13.76 5.69 7.55
CA ARG A 258 13.92 6.98 6.89
C ARG A 258 15.27 7.04 6.19
N ARG A 259 15.29 7.50 4.92
CA ARG A 259 16.51 7.59 4.11
C ARG A 259 16.60 8.89 3.35
N ARG A 260 17.81 9.39 3.19
CA ARG A 260 18.12 10.48 2.26
C ARG A 260 18.13 9.95 0.84
N MET A 261 17.68 10.77 -0.10
CA MET A 261 17.67 10.39 -1.52
C MET A 261 19.09 10.16 -2.07
N ALA A 262 20.08 10.88 -1.55
CA ALA A 262 21.49 10.64 -1.85
C ALA A 262 21.92 9.18 -1.63
N ASP A 263 21.50 8.58 -0.50
CA ASP A 263 21.86 7.18 -0.16
C ASP A 263 21.20 6.21 -1.14
N VAL A 264 19.92 6.45 -1.47
CA VAL A 264 19.15 5.64 -2.43
C VAL A 264 19.78 5.72 -3.82
N THR A 265 20.10 6.94 -4.29
CA THR A 265 20.71 7.19 -5.60
C THR A 265 22.10 6.57 -5.70
N ALA A 266 22.92 6.69 -4.65
CA ALA A 266 24.24 6.08 -4.58
C ALA A 266 24.15 4.54 -4.65
N HIS A 267 23.20 3.94 -3.93
CA HIS A 267 22.99 2.49 -3.98
C HIS A 267 22.52 2.03 -5.36
N LEU A 268 21.61 2.76 -6.00
CA LEU A 268 21.17 2.45 -7.37
C LEU A 268 22.31 2.50 -8.37
N ARG A 269 23.17 3.53 -8.31
CA ARG A 269 24.35 3.63 -9.19
C ARG A 269 25.35 2.48 -8.97
N LYS A 270 25.48 2.02 -7.74
CA LYS A 270 26.31 0.83 -7.43
C LYS A 270 25.74 -0.43 -8.08
N LEU A 271 24.42 -0.65 -7.98
CA LEU A 271 23.75 -1.82 -8.55
C LEU A 271 23.66 -1.79 -10.08
N LEU A 272 23.57 -0.59 -10.65
CA LEU A 272 23.32 -0.32 -12.08
C LEU A 272 24.37 0.68 -12.60
N PRO A 273 25.66 0.29 -12.69
CA PRO A 273 26.75 1.22 -13.03
C PRO A 273 26.61 1.82 -14.43
N ASP A 274 25.92 1.13 -15.33
CA ASP A 274 25.72 1.56 -16.72
C ASP A 274 24.41 2.35 -16.92
N ALA A 275 23.63 2.60 -15.85
CA ALA A 275 22.36 3.31 -15.94
C ALA A 275 22.57 4.84 -15.85
N GLU A 276 21.85 5.58 -16.68
CA GLU A 276 21.82 7.04 -16.64
C GLU A 276 20.86 7.53 -15.55
N ILE A 277 21.42 7.83 -14.37
CA ILE A 277 20.69 8.29 -13.20
C ILE A 277 21.10 9.72 -12.87
N GLY A 278 20.25 10.67 -13.26
CA GLY A 278 20.37 12.11 -12.95
C GLY A 278 19.59 12.50 -11.69
N VAL A 279 19.52 13.82 -11.44
CA VAL A 279 18.73 14.44 -10.36
C VAL A 279 17.76 15.44 -10.99
N ASP A 280 16.52 15.46 -10.51
CA ASP A 280 15.50 16.45 -10.86
C ASP A 280 15.28 17.39 -9.66
N GLU A 281 15.92 18.54 -9.69
CA GLU A 281 15.87 19.56 -8.64
C GLU A 281 14.46 20.12 -8.36
N LYS A 282 13.51 19.92 -9.26
CA LYS A 282 12.12 20.36 -9.12
C LYS A 282 11.22 19.31 -8.45
N ARG A 283 11.69 18.07 -8.32
CA ARG A 283 10.92 16.97 -7.76
C ARG A 283 10.98 16.99 -6.23
N VAL A 284 10.08 17.72 -5.62
CA VAL A 284 9.97 17.76 -4.15
C VAL A 284 9.13 16.57 -3.67
N THR A 285 9.71 15.73 -2.82
CA THR A 285 9.04 14.54 -2.25
C THR A 285 9.30 14.45 -0.75
N THR A 286 8.90 15.45 0.01
CA THR A 286 9.02 15.36 1.48
C THR A 286 7.81 14.64 2.05
N THR A 287 8.04 13.50 2.67
CA THR A 287 7.07 12.88 3.58
C THR A 287 7.35 13.34 5.01
N PRO A 288 6.31 13.54 5.85
CA PRO A 288 6.52 13.73 7.27
C PRO A 288 7.36 12.59 7.83
N ASN A 289 8.21 12.87 8.83
CA ASN A 289 8.95 11.84 9.57
C ASN A 289 7.95 11.07 10.44
N MET A 290 7.84 9.75 10.24
CA MET A 290 6.80 8.94 10.88
C MET A 290 7.36 8.16 12.06
N ASN A 291 6.75 8.32 13.24
CA ASN A 291 7.00 7.42 14.36
C ASN A 291 6.18 6.13 14.16
N CYS A 292 6.88 5.01 14.10
CA CYS A 292 6.28 3.67 13.93
C CYS A 292 6.53 2.77 15.16
N GLN A 293 6.85 3.33 16.32
CA GLN A 293 7.12 2.54 17.53
C GLN A 293 5.88 1.78 18.02
N ASN A 294 4.69 2.36 17.89
CA ASN A 294 3.45 1.67 18.27
C ASN A 294 3.20 0.43 17.42
N LEU A 295 3.46 0.48 16.12
CA LEU A 295 3.35 -0.68 15.24
C LEU A 295 4.25 -1.82 15.70
N ARG A 296 5.50 -1.50 16.05
CA ARG A 296 6.47 -2.48 16.55
C ARG A 296 6.04 -3.07 17.88
N LYS A 297 5.71 -2.22 18.84
CA LYS A 297 5.32 -2.60 20.20
C LYS A 297 4.03 -3.43 20.23
N ASP A 298 3.00 -2.95 19.55
CA ASP A 298 1.64 -3.49 19.71
C ASP A 298 1.37 -4.68 18.78
N LEU A 299 1.95 -4.67 17.56
CA LEU A 299 1.75 -5.73 16.57
C LEU A 299 2.97 -6.65 16.43
N GLY A 300 4.08 -6.38 17.11
CA GLY A 300 5.31 -7.15 17.00
C GLY A 300 5.91 -7.12 15.61
N PHE A 301 5.72 -6.01 14.88
CA PHE A 301 6.25 -5.87 13.52
C PHE A 301 7.72 -5.45 13.56
N GLU A 302 8.56 -6.19 12.82
CA GLU A 302 9.93 -5.82 12.53
C GLU A 302 10.20 -6.00 11.03
N PRO A 303 10.73 -4.96 10.34
CA PRO A 303 11.06 -5.09 8.93
C PRO A 303 12.24 -6.05 8.74
N LYS A 304 12.15 -6.91 7.71
CA LYS A 304 13.22 -7.83 7.32
C LYS A 304 14.20 -7.22 6.32
N TYR A 305 13.75 -6.21 5.58
CA TYR A 305 14.53 -5.60 4.51
C TYR A 305 14.97 -4.19 4.90
N THR A 306 16.26 -3.89 4.72
CA THR A 306 16.72 -2.51 4.62
C THR A 306 16.38 -1.95 3.23
N MET A 307 16.54 -0.65 3.03
CA MET A 307 16.37 -0.02 1.70
C MET A 307 17.27 -0.72 0.67
N GLU A 308 18.52 -0.99 1.01
CA GLU A 308 19.50 -1.61 0.12
C GLU A 308 19.11 -3.04 -0.26
N THR A 309 18.79 -3.88 0.72
CA THR A 309 18.43 -5.28 0.46
C THR A 309 17.08 -5.38 -0.26
N GLY A 310 16.13 -4.52 0.09
CA GLY A 310 14.82 -4.44 -0.59
C GLY A 310 14.94 -3.97 -2.04
N LEU A 311 15.75 -2.94 -2.31
CA LEU A 311 16.01 -2.47 -3.67
C LEU A 311 16.72 -3.54 -4.50
N THR A 312 17.76 -4.17 -3.95
CA THR A 312 18.47 -5.25 -4.65
C THR A 312 17.52 -6.38 -5.03
N HIS A 313 16.68 -6.83 -4.09
CA HIS A 313 15.68 -7.86 -4.35
C HIS A 313 14.67 -7.42 -5.41
N TYR A 314 14.14 -6.20 -5.29
CA TYR A 314 13.19 -5.62 -6.24
C TYR A 314 13.76 -5.56 -7.66
N LEU A 315 14.96 -4.99 -7.81
CA LEU A 315 15.58 -4.86 -9.13
C LEU A 315 15.89 -6.22 -9.77
N ASN A 316 16.28 -7.21 -8.99
CA ASN A 316 16.47 -8.57 -9.46
C ASN A 316 15.17 -9.20 -9.97
N MET A 317 14.03 -8.94 -9.33
CA MET A 317 12.72 -9.37 -9.83
C MET A 317 12.37 -8.68 -11.15
N VAL A 318 12.60 -7.37 -11.25
CA VAL A 318 12.37 -6.59 -12.49
C VAL A 318 13.20 -7.17 -13.64
N ARG A 319 14.50 -7.34 -13.44
CA ARG A 319 15.43 -7.84 -14.46
C ARG A 319 15.12 -9.28 -14.87
N LYS A 320 14.80 -10.14 -13.91
CA LYS A 320 14.35 -11.51 -14.18
C LYS A 320 13.12 -11.53 -15.11
N ASN A 321 12.11 -10.70 -14.83
CA ASN A 321 10.91 -10.63 -15.68
C ASN A 321 11.20 -10.07 -17.09
N ALA A 322 12.26 -9.27 -17.22
CA ALA A 322 12.73 -8.74 -18.50
C ALA A 322 13.75 -9.65 -19.22
N GLY A 323 14.08 -10.82 -18.67
CA GLY A 323 15.11 -11.70 -19.22
C GLY A 323 16.54 -11.15 -19.11
N LEU A 324 16.76 -10.20 -18.19
CA LEU A 324 18.06 -9.56 -17.97
C LEU A 324 18.82 -10.25 -16.82
N PRO A 325 20.19 -10.24 -16.84
CA PRO A 325 20.96 -10.77 -15.74
C PRO A 325 20.71 -9.99 -14.43
N PRO A 326 20.91 -10.60 -13.24
CA PRO A 326 20.72 -9.92 -11.98
C PRO A 326 21.65 -8.70 -11.84
N VAL A 327 21.29 -7.75 -10.96
CA VAL A 327 22.16 -6.62 -10.64
C VAL A 327 23.45 -7.11 -9.98
N LYS A 328 24.54 -6.36 -10.18
CA LYS A 328 25.82 -6.62 -9.51
C LYS A 328 25.69 -6.12 -8.08
N GLY A 329 25.52 -7.03 -7.12
CA GLY A 329 25.43 -6.73 -5.69
C GLY A 329 26.77 -6.77 -5.00
#